data_bc5c664a49bc6606aa4f29ccbb9e270e
#
_entry.id   bc5c664a49bc6606aa4f29ccbb9e270e
#
_cell.length_a   1.000
_cell.length_b   1.000
_cell.length_c   1.000
_cell.angle_alpha   90.00
_cell.angle_beta   90.00
_cell.angle_gamma   90.00
#
_symmetry.space_group_name_H-M   'P 1'
#
loop_
_entity.id
_entity.type
_entity.pdbx_description
1 polymer ?
#
loop_
_entity_poly.entity_id
_entity_poly.type
_entity_poly.pdbx_seq_one_letter_code
_entity_poly.pdbx_strand_id
1 'polypeptide(L)'
;MKKIADISKWQGNVVWAKAAAELEFVILRASCGISMDVKYLRNVEGCVQNGIPFGAYHYVKAGTAEEARREASYFVFCTEKAAKQPSFFTVSYTHLRAHE
;
A
#
# COMPACT_ATOMS: atom_id res chain seq x y z
N MET A 1 -1.76 10.14 -21.23
CA MET A 1 -2.60 9.20 -20.47
C MET A 1 -1.95 8.90 -19.12
N LYS A 2 -2.71 9.01 -18.06
CA LYS A 2 -2.18 8.74 -16.73
C LYS A 2 -2.14 7.24 -16.46
N LYS A 3 -1.27 6.83 -15.56
CA LYS A 3 -1.03 5.42 -15.28
C LYS A 3 -1.44 5.04 -13.88
N ILE A 4 -1.66 3.75 -13.67
CA ILE A 4 -1.87 3.16 -12.37
C ILE A 4 -0.59 2.43 -11.99
N ALA A 5 -0.08 2.67 -10.79
CA ALA A 5 1.17 2.07 -10.35
C ALA A 5 0.99 1.29 -9.05
N ASP A 6 1.77 0.23 -8.92
CA ASP A 6 1.86 -0.59 -7.72
C ASP A 6 3.24 -0.30 -7.11
N ILE A 7 3.25 0.24 -5.89
CA ILE A 7 4.47 0.74 -5.28
C ILE A 7 4.72 0.14 -3.91
N SER A 8 5.95 -0.30 -3.69
CA SER A 8 6.39 -0.85 -2.41
C SER A 8 7.81 -0.34 -2.14
N LYS A 9 8.45 -0.88 -1.10
CA LYS A 9 9.82 -0.50 -0.77
C LYS A 9 10.80 -0.79 -1.91
N TRP A 10 10.44 -1.70 -2.81
CA TRP A 10 11.32 -2.09 -3.91
C TRP A 10 11.51 -0.99 -4.94
N GLN A 11 10.60 -0.02 -4.99
CA GLN A 11 10.74 1.13 -5.87
C GLN A 11 11.59 2.23 -5.26
N GLY A 12 12.02 2.06 -4.00
CA GLY A 12 12.84 3.05 -3.31
C GLY A 12 12.09 4.34 -3.03
N ASN A 13 12.80 5.45 -3.09
CA ASN A 13 12.20 6.75 -2.80
C ASN A 13 11.60 7.35 -4.07
N VAL A 14 10.29 7.44 -4.08
CA VAL A 14 9.56 8.01 -5.23
C VAL A 14 9.56 9.53 -5.11
N VAL A 15 9.77 10.21 -6.24
CA VAL A 15 9.67 11.67 -6.28
C VAL A 15 8.22 11.99 -6.60
N TRP A 16 7.42 12.17 -5.56
CA TRP A 16 5.97 12.25 -5.69
C TRP A 16 5.48 13.45 -6.49
N ALA A 17 6.19 14.57 -6.41
CA ALA A 17 5.81 15.74 -7.18
C ALA A 17 5.87 15.48 -8.69
N LYS A 18 6.85 14.69 -9.12
CA LYS A 18 6.95 14.32 -10.53
C LYS A 18 5.95 13.22 -10.88
N ALA A 19 5.79 12.26 -9.98
CA ALA A 19 4.88 11.14 -10.21
C ALA A 19 3.44 11.62 -10.35
N ALA A 20 3.07 12.68 -9.63
CA ALA A 20 1.70 13.20 -9.67
C ALA A 20 1.25 13.59 -11.07
N ALA A 21 2.19 13.98 -11.93
CA ALA A 21 1.86 14.36 -13.30
C ALA A 21 1.50 13.15 -14.17
N GLU A 22 1.93 11.95 -13.77
CA GLU A 22 1.75 10.76 -14.59
C GLU A 22 0.81 9.73 -13.99
N LEU A 23 0.55 9.79 -12.69
CA LEU A 23 -0.21 8.75 -12.00
C LEU A 23 -1.64 9.19 -11.75
N GLU A 24 -2.57 8.32 -12.13
CA GLU A 24 -3.99 8.52 -11.88
C GLU A 24 -4.38 7.90 -10.54
N PHE A 25 -3.76 6.78 -10.19
CA PHE A 25 -4.08 6.03 -8.99
C PHE A 25 -2.87 5.18 -8.62
N VAL A 26 -2.64 5.01 -7.33
CA VAL A 26 -1.51 4.24 -6.85
C VAL A 26 -1.99 3.19 -5.87
N ILE A 27 -1.44 1.99 -5.96
CA ILE A 27 -1.69 0.95 -4.98
C ILE A 27 -0.40 0.78 -4.20
N LEU A 28 -0.45 1.03 -2.90
CA LEU A 28 0.72 0.99 -2.04
C LEU A 28 0.75 -0.29 -1.22
N ARG A 29 1.90 -0.96 -1.19
CA ARG A 29 2.03 -2.08 -0.29
C ARG A 29 2.18 -1.54 1.12
N ALA A 30 1.24 -1.91 2.00
CA ALA A 30 1.26 -1.47 3.38
C ALA A 30 2.02 -2.44 4.27
N SER A 31 1.86 -3.73 4.03
CA SER A 31 2.45 -4.72 4.91
C SER A 31 2.74 -6.01 4.15
N CYS A 32 3.60 -6.82 4.75
CA CYS A 32 4.00 -8.11 4.22
C CYS A 32 4.17 -9.01 5.42
N GLY A 33 3.38 -10.08 5.53
CA GLY A 33 3.35 -10.87 6.74
C GLY A 33 2.88 -10.00 7.91
N ILE A 34 3.69 -9.91 8.95
CA ILE A 34 3.38 -9.04 10.10
C ILE A 34 4.40 -7.90 10.20
N SER A 35 4.86 -7.42 9.04
CA SER A 35 5.79 -6.30 8.98
C SER A 35 5.22 -5.22 8.08
N MET A 36 5.33 -3.96 8.49
CA MET A 36 4.93 -2.84 7.65
C MET A 36 6.01 -2.60 6.61
N ASP A 37 5.61 -2.29 5.38
CA ASP A 37 6.56 -1.90 4.33
C ASP A 37 7.27 -0.63 4.79
N VAL A 38 8.60 -0.65 4.74
CA VAL A 38 9.40 0.45 5.30
C VAL A 38 9.19 1.78 4.58
N LYS A 39 8.64 1.76 3.38
CA LYS A 39 8.36 2.99 2.62
C LYS A 39 6.89 3.38 2.66
N TYR A 40 6.05 2.59 3.33
CA TYR A 40 4.61 2.80 3.26
C TYR A 40 4.20 4.19 3.75
N LEU A 41 4.66 4.59 4.94
CA LEU A 41 4.25 5.87 5.50
C LEU A 41 4.72 7.04 4.63
N ARG A 42 5.92 6.95 4.10
CA ARG A 42 6.44 7.96 3.19
C ARG A 42 5.61 8.03 1.91
N ASN A 43 5.22 6.88 1.39
CA ASN A 43 4.42 6.82 0.17
C ASN A 43 3.02 7.37 0.40
N VAL A 44 2.40 7.07 1.55
CA VAL A 44 1.11 7.65 1.90
C VAL A 44 1.21 9.17 1.95
N GLU A 45 2.23 9.68 2.63
CA GLU A 45 2.41 11.12 2.75
C GLU A 45 2.59 11.76 1.37
N GLY A 46 3.37 11.13 0.50
CA GLY A 46 3.55 11.62 -0.86
C GLY A 46 2.25 11.71 -1.64
N CYS A 47 1.42 10.68 -1.53
CA CYS A 47 0.12 10.67 -2.19
C CYS A 47 -0.79 11.77 -1.64
N VAL A 48 -0.85 11.90 -0.31
CA VAL A 48 -1.71 12.90 0.32
C VAL A 48 -1.28 14.30 -0.07
N GLN A 49 0.02 14.58 0.01
CA GLN A 49 0.54 15.91 -0.30
C GLN A 49 0.36 16.30 -1.76
N ASN A 50 0.33 15.33 -2.65
CA ASN A 50 0.23 15.59 -4.08
C ASN A 50 -1.14 15.27 -4.66
N GLY A 51 -2.10 14.97 -3.80
CA GLY A 51 -3.49 14.74 -4.23
C GLY A 51 -3.67 13.52 -5.11
N ILE A 52 -2.82 12.50 -4.95
CA ILE A 52 -2.93 11.27 -5.75
C ILE A 52 -3.81 10.28 -5.02
N PRO A 53 -4.91 9.84 -5.64
CA PRO A 53 -5.75 8.80 -5.02
C PRO A 53 -4.94 7.51 -4.86
N PHE A 54 -5.12 6.83 -3.73
CA PHE A 54 -4.36 5.62 -3.48
C PHE A 54 -5.18 4.58 -2.73
N GLY A 55 -4.76 3.33 -2.85
CA GLY A 55 -5.26 2.25 -2.05
C GLY A 55 -4.09 1.53 -1.41
N ALA A 56 -4.36 0.54 -0.59
CA ALA A 56 -3.32 -0.21 0.08
C ALA A 56 -3.57 -1.71 -0.07
N TYR A 57 -2.49 -2.49 -0.06
CA TYR A 57 -2.63 -3.93 -0.11
C TYR A 57 -1.63 -4.60 0.83
N HIS A 58 -1.85 -5.88 1.04
CA HIS A 58 -1.02 -6.71 1.91
C HIS A 58 -0.46 -7.89 1.13
N TYR A 59 0.82 -8.17 1.31
CA TYR A 59 1.46 -9.35 0.73
C TYR A 59 1.37 -10.50 1.73
N VAL A 60 0.65 -11.54 1.38
CA VAL A 60 0.35 -12.64 2.29
C VAL A 60 1.52 -13.61 2.37
N LYS A 61 1.93 -13.93 3.60
CA LYS A 61 2.95 -14.96 3.85
C LYS A 61 2.39 -16.12 4.68
N ALA A 62 1.15 -16.00 5.13
CA ALA A 62 0.54 -17.00 6.01
C ALA A 62 0.46 -18.38 5.37
N GLY A 63 0.75 -19.40 6.17
CA GLY A 63 0.58 -20.78 5.75
C GLY A 63 -0.59 -21.46 6.43
N THR A 64 -1.21 -20.80 7.39
CA THR A 64 -2.37 -21.34 8.11
C THR A 64 -3.45 -20.29 8.23
N ALA A 65 -4.67 -20.73 8.56
CA ALA A 65 -5.78 -19.79 8.75
C ALA A 65 -5.53 -18.85 9.92
N GLU A 66 -4.89 -19.34 10.98
CA GLU A 66 -4.60 -18.51 12.13
C GLU A 66 -3.58 -17.44 11.78
N GLU A 67 -2.55 -17.79 11.03
CA GLU A 67 -1.56 -16.83 10.58
C GLU A 67 -2.20 -15.79 9.66
N ALA A 68 -3.11 -16.23 8.79
CA ALA A 68 -3.81 -15.32 7.90
C ALA A 68 -4.64 -14.31 8.68
N ARG A 69 -5.29 -14.72 9.75
CA ARG A 69 -6.07 -13.81 10.60
C ARG A 69 -5.17 -12.78 11.27
N ARG A 70 -4.00 -13.20 11.73
CA ARG A 70 -3.06 -12.27 12.35
C ARG A 70 -2.55 -11.25 11.35
N GLU A 71 -2.26 -11.72 10.14
CA GLU A 71 -1.80 -10.82 9.09
C GLU A 71 -2.88 -9.83 8.69
N ALA A 72 -4.12 -10.28 8.61
CA ALA A 72 -5.23 -9.39 8.27
C ALA A 72 -5.41 -8.32 9.33
N SER A 73 -5.32 -8.69 10.61
CA SER A 73 -5.43 -7.73 11.71
C SER A 73 -4.29 -6.72 11.66
N TYR A 74 -3.10 -7.18 11.35
CA TYR A 74 -1.95 -6.30 11.24
C TYR A 74 -2.09 -5.33 10.08
N PHE A 75 -2.61 -5.80 8.95
CA PHE A 75 -2.85 -4.95 7.80
C PHE A 75 -3.85 -3.84 8.14
N VAL A 76 -4.93 -4.18 8.83
CA VAL A 76 -5.91 -3.18 9.26
C VAL A 76 -5.24 -2.14 10.16
N PHE A 77 -4.40 -2.59 11.09
CA PHE A 77 -3.66 -1.69 11.97
C PHE A 77 -2.77 -0.76 11.16
N CYS A 78 -2.06 -1.29 10.17
CA CYS A 78 -1.15 -0.48 9.36
C CYS A 78 -1.87 0.58 8.52
N THR A 79 -3.11 0.29 8.10
CA THR A 79 -3.81 1.17 7.16
C THR A 79 -4.82 2.09 7.85
N GLU A 80 -4.99 1.96 9.15
CA GLU A 80 -6.02 2.66 9.88
C GLU A 80 -6.01 4.18 9.70
N LYS A 81 -4.85 4.79 9.79
CA LYS A 81 -4.74 6.23 9.64
C LYS A 81 -4.93 6.67 8.19
N ALA A 82 -4.36 5.93 7.26
CA ALA A 82 -4.46 6.26 5.85
C ALA A 82 -5.90 6.18 5.37
N ALA A 83 -6.68 5.27 5.92
CA ALA A 83 -8.08 5.10 5.52
C ALA A 83 -8.93 6.34 5.80
N LYS A 84 -8.44 7.24 6.65
CA LYS A 84 -9.16 8.47 6.98
C LYS A 84 -8.81 9.63 6.06
N GLN A 85 -7.86 9.45 5.14
CA GLN A 85 -7.45 10.51 4.23
C GLN A 85 -8.42 10.62 3.05
N PRO A 86 -8.70 11.85 2.58
CA PRO A 86 -9.65 12.03 1.47
C PRO A 86 -9.26 11.33 0.19
N SER A 87 -7.96 11.17 -0.07
CA SER A 87 -7.51 10.53 -1.30
C SER A 87 -7.38 9.02 -1.17
N PHE A 88 -7.76 8.43 -0.04
CA PHE A 88 -7.73 6.99 0.14
C PHE A 88 -9.02 6.39 -0.45
N PHE A 89 -8.88 5.53 -1.44
CA PHE A 89 -10.03 4.94 -2.12
C PHE A 89 -10.38 3.54 -1.64
N THR A 90 -9.39 2.72 -1.36
CA THR A 90 -9.67 1.31 -1.10
C THR A 90 -8.57 0.63 -0.31
N VAL A 91 -8.96 -0.40 0.41
CA VAL A 91 -8.04 -1.31 1.09
C VAL A 91 -8.27 -2.68 0.51
N SER A 92 -7.20 -3.39 0.21
CA SER A 92 -7.30 -4.74 -0.29
C SER A 92 -6.38 -5.66 0.47
N TYR A 93 -6.92 -6.78 0.93
CA TYR A 93 -6.12 -7.85 1.50
C TYR A 93 -5.93 -8.86 0.39
N THR A 94 -4.77 -8.80 -0.27
CA THR A 94 -4.59 -9.64 -1.42
C THR A 94 -3.58 -10.71 -1.22
N HIS A 95 -3.77 -11.73 -1.97
CA HIS A 95 -2.88 -12.81 -2.07
C HIS A 95 -1.99 -12.61 -3.22
N LEU A 96 -0.99 -11.83 -3.03
CA LEU A 96 0.04 -11.87 -4.02
C LEU A 96 1.11 -12.75 -3.49
N ARG A 97 0.76 -13.97 -3.21
CA ARG A 97 1.80 -14.91 -2.93
C ARG A 97 2.41 -15.18 -4.23
N ALA A 98 3.02 -14.23 -4.75
CA ALA A 98 3.58 -14.37 -6.01
C ALA A 98 4.22 -15.67 -6.05
N HIS A 99 3.85 -16.52 -6.72
CA HIS A 99 4.60 -17.55 -7.19
C HIS A 99 5.91 -17.61 -6.66
N GLU A 100 6.06 -17.72 -5.44
CA GLU A 100 7.35 -17.99 -4.99
C GLU A 100 7.87 -19.16 -5.61
#